data_9301199672c92117fca58089ec7a5b41
#
_entry.id   9301199672c92117fca58089ec7a5b41
#
_cell.length_a   1.000
_cell.length_b   1.000
_cell.length_c   1.000
_cell.angle_alpha   90.00
_cell.angle_beta   90.00
_cell.angle_gamma   90.00
#
_symmetry.space_group_name_H-M   'P 1'
#
loop_
_entity.id
_entity.type
_entity.pdbx_description
1 polymer ?
#
loop_
_entity_poly.entity_id
_entity_poly.type
_entity_poly.pdbx_seq_one_letter_code
_entity_poly.pdbx_strand_id
1 'polypeptide(L)'
;HLVLQMLGLGSNTHPLPEHTWHNWKRGPVYTNENTGERFMSFPPLFVHQIRHAWVDFRGKRDDYADYWPHSVFPAELTDRFPHYSNMLWGITSSDSANGYTAWGGPDPSPHIDGTIVPCAAAGSIPFKPDECIAAVRHMYDVYGEKLWKHYGLADAFNPATGWVANDVIGIDVGITMLMIENDRSGFVWRQYKATPENNR
;
A
#
# COMPACT_ATOMS: atom_id res chain seq x y z
N HIS A 1 6.59 -10.04 -6.23
CA HIS A 1 7.31 -10.52 -7.43
C HIS A 1 8.01 -9.41 -8.22
N LEU A 2 7.42 -8.18 -8.38
CA LEU A 2 8.04 -7.10 -9.16
C LEU A 2 9.43 -6.71 -8.64
N VAL A 3 9.56 -6.47 -7.33
CA VAL A 3 10.86 -6.15 -6.71
C VAL A 3 11.86 -7.28 -6.90
N LEU A 4 11.42 -8.54 -6.78
CA LEU A 4 12.29 -9.70 -7.00
C LEU A 4 12.80 -9.76 -8.44
N GLN A 5 11.96 -9.48 -9.43
CA GLN A 5 12.37 -9.42 -10.83
C GLN A 5 13.40 -8.31 -11.06
N MET A 6 13.18 -7.13 -10.49
CA MET A 6 14.11 -6.01 -10.60
C MET A 6 15.47 -6.33 -9.97
N LEU A 7 15.48 -6.92 -8.78
CA LEU A 7 16.72 -7.37 -8.13
C LEU A 7 17.43 -8.45 -8.94
N GLY A 8 16.67 -9.40 -9.50
CA GLY A 8 17.24 -10.46 -10.34
C GLY A 8 17.83 -9.93 -11.65
N LEU A 9 17.13 -9.02 -12.33
CA LEU A 9 17.64 -8.39 -13.56
C LEU A 9 18.87 -7.50 -13.29
N GLY A 10 18.85 -6.77 -12.17
CA GLY A 10 19.94 -5.89 -11.77
C GLY A 10 21.12 -6.60 -11.09
N SER A 11 21.05 -7.89 -10.83
CA SER A 11 22.12 -8.62 -10.10
C SER A 11 23.47 -8.48 -10.77
N ASN A 12 24.49 -8.10 -10.00
CA ASN A 12 25.87 -7.96 -10.48
C ASN A 12 26.59 -9.30 -10.65
N THR A 13 26.12 -10.35 -9.99
CA THR A 13 26.79 -11.66 -9.97
C THR A 13 26.05 -12.72 -10.79
N HIS A 14 24.72 -12.71 -10.73
CA HIS A 14 23.86 -13.70 -11.39
C HIS A 14 22.64 -13.00 -12.01
N PRO A 15 22.82 -12.11 -13.02
CA PRO A 15 21.72 -11.39 -13.61
C PRO A 15 20.78 -12.32 -14.36
N LEU A 16 19.47 -12.10 -14.19
CA LEU A 16 18.49 -12.74 -15.02
C LEU A 16 18.57 -12.16 -16.45
N PRO A 17 18.34 -12.98 -17.48
CA PRO A 17 18.23 -12.48 -18.85
C PRO A 17 17.05 -11.48 -18.99
N GLU A 18 17.20 -10.45 -19.82
CA GLU A 18 16.20 -9.39 -20.01
C GLU A 18 14.80 -9.93 -20.39
N HIS A 19 14.76 -10.98 -21.19
CA HIS A 19 13.50 -11.58 -21.60
C HIS A 19 12.66 -12.14 -20.43
N THR A 20 13.24 -12.36 -19.24
CA THR A 20 12.51 -12.82 -18.07
C THR A 20 11.49 -11.77 -17.61
N TRP A 21 11.71 -10.48 -17.90
CA TRP A 21 10.73 -9.43 -17.65
C TRP A 21 9.41 -9.69 -18.40
N HIS A 22 9.48 -10.11 -19.65
CA HIS A 22 8.31 -10.37 -20.49
C HIS A 22 7.70 -11.75 -20.22
N ASN A 23 8.52 -12.72 -19.84
CA ASN A 23 8.06 -14.08 -19.57
C ASN A 23 7.47 -14.26 -18.16
N TRP A 24 7.69 -13.30 -17.27
CA TRP A 24 7.09 -13.36 -15.96
C TRP A 24 5.57 -13.16 -16.05
N LYS A 25 4.84 -14.17 -15.54
CA LYS A 25 3.38 -14.09 -15.49
C LYS A 25 2.95 -13.13 -14.39
N ARG A 26 2.45 -11.98 -14.78
CA ARG A 26 1.88 -10.97 -13.90
C ARG A 26 0.51 -11.42 -13.37
N GLY A 27 0.08 -10.83 -12.27
CA GLY A 27 -1.28 -10.99 -11.76
C GLY A 27 -2.34 -10.43 -12.71
N PRO A 28 -3.61 -10.46 -12.32
CA PRO A 28 -4.69 -9.95 -13.16
C PRO A 28 -4.44 -8.50 -13.57
N VAL A 29 -4.68 -8.20 -14.83
CA VAL A 29 -4.68 -6.85 -15.37
C VAL A 29 -6.12 -6.44 -15.60
N TYR A 30 -6.51 -5.35 -15.00
CA TYR A 30 -7.83 -4.75 -15.13
C TYR A 30 -7.75 -3.55 -16.08
N THR A 31 -8.87 -3.18 -16.64
CA THR A 31 -9.00 -1.96 -17.43
C THR A 31 -10.04 -1.07 -16.77
N ASN A 32 -9.70 0.17 -16.51
CA ASN A 32 -10.66 1.16 -16.06
C ASN A 32 -11.58 1.49 -17.26
N GLU A 33 -12.84 1.19 -17.15
CA GLU A 33 -13.81 1.34 -18.25
C GLU A 33 -14.01 2.81 -18.65
N ASN A 34 -13.78 3.74 -17.73
CA ASN A 34 -13.97 5.17 -17.99
C ASN A 34 -12.74 5.81 -18.64
N THR A 35 -11.54 5.39 -18.29
CA THR A 35 -10.29 6.01 -18.77
C THR A 35 -9.54 5.15 -19.79
N GLY A 36 -9.88 3.88 -19.91
CA GLY A 36 -9.15 2.90 -20.74
C GLY A 36 -7.80 2.49 -20.15
N GLU A 37 -7.43 3.00 -18.99
CA GLU A 37 -6.16 2.69 -18.36
C GLU A 37 -6.08 1.24 -17.87
N ARG A 38 -4.94 0.61 -18.13
CA ARG A 38 -4.66 -0.74 -17.67
C ARG A 38 -3.86 -0.68 -16.37
N PHE A 39 -4.32 -1.41 -15.37
CA PHE A 39 -3.66 -1.49 -14.07
C PHE A 39 -3.61 -2.93 -13.57
N MET A 40 -2.58 -3.22 -12.78
CA MET A 40 -2.48 -4.50 -12.09
C MET A 40 -3.01 -4.32 -10.67
N SER A 41 -3.85 -5.25 -10.25
CA SER A 41 -4.31 -5.30 -8.87
C SER A 41 -4.12 -6.70 -8.29
N PHE A 42 -3.73 -6.71 -7.03
CA PHE A 42 -3.55 -7.92 -6.25
C PHE A 42 -3.75 -7.57 -4.77
N PRO A 43 -4.67 -8.24 -4.06
CA PRO A 43 -4.85 -7.99 -2.65
C PRO A 43 -3.68 -8.55 -1.83
N PRO A 44 -3.35 -7.98 -0.69
CA PRO A 44 -3.85 -6.72 -0.14
C PRO A 44 -3.10 -5.48 -0.66
N LEU A 45 -3.54 -4.28 -0.29
CA LEU A 45 -2.92 -3.00 -0.67
C LEU A 45 -1.42 -2.93 -0.32
N PHE A 46 -1.01 -3.51 0.78
CA PHE A 46 0.38 -3.60 1.20
C PHE A 46 1.31 -4.15 0.09
N VAL A 47 0.85 -5.10 -0.71
CA VAL A 47 1.63 -5.67 -1.83
C VAL A 47 1.97 -4.61 -2.87
N HIS A 48 1.10 -3.61 -3.03
CA HIS A 48 1.36 -2.47 -3.90
C HIS A 48 2.31 -1.47 -3.25
N GLN A 49 2.08 -1.13 -2.00
CA GLN A 49 2.89 -0.16 -1.26
C GLN A 49 4.36 -0.60 -1.15
N ILE A 50 4.62 -1.86 -0.80
CA ILE A 50 5.98 -2.34 -0.56
C ILE A 50 6.91 -2.19 -1.78
N ARG A 51 6.40 -2.32 -3.00
CA ARG A 51 7.21 -2.11 -4.20
C ARG A 51 7.52 -0.64 -4.42
N HIS A 52 6.56 0.25 -4.14
CA HIS A 52 6.70 1.69 -4.27
C HIS A 52 7.58 2.29 -3.16
N ALA A 53 7.75 1.61 -2.04
CA ALA A 53 8.67 2.05 -1.00
C ALA A 53 10.13 2.09 -1.50
N TRP A 54 10.51 1.18 -2.38
CA TRP A 54 11.88 1.05 -2.89
C TRP A 54 12.07 1.75 -4.23
N VAL A 55 11.09 1.68 -5.11
CA VAL A 55 11.19 2.16 -6.48
C VAL A 55 10.21 3.28 -6.75
N ASP A 56 10.74 4.39 -7.26
CA ASP A 56 9.92 5.48 -7.77
C ASP A 56 9.34 5.10 -9.15
N PHE A 57 8.08 4.69 -9.15
CA PHE A 57 7.37 4.32 -10.38
C PHE A 57 6.65 5.50 -11.04
N ARG A 58 6.81 6.74 -10.57
CA ARG A 58 6.17 7.90 -11.20
C ARG A 58 6.59 8.01 -12.67
N GLY A 59 5.59 8.05 -13.55
CA GLY A 59 5.80 8.11 -15.00
C GLY A 59 6.45 6.86 -15.62
N LYS A 60 6.46 5.74 -14.93
CA LYS A 60 7.00 4.47 -15.43
C LYS A 60 5.87 3.51 -15.79
N ARG A 61 5.88 3.13 -17.06
CA ARG A 61 4.95 2.16 -17.63
C ARG A 61 5.67 1.22 -18.58
N ASP A 62 5.07 0.06 -18.80
CA ASP A 62 5.46 -0.87 -19.85
C ASP A 62 4.22 -1.29 -20.67
N ASP A 63 4.37 -2.33 -21.49
CA ASP A 63 3.27 -2.87 -22.31
C ASP A 63 2.14 -3.50 -21.48
N TYR A 64 2.35 -3.74 -20.19
CA TYR A 64 1.39 -4.40 -19.31
C TYR A 64 0.57 -3.42 -18.49
N ALA A 65 1.21 -2.42 -17.88
CA ALA A 65 0.53 -1.48 -17.01
C ALA A 65 1.33 -0.20 -16.78
N ASP A 66 0.63 0.86 -16.36
CA ASP A 66 1.21 1.92 -15.54
C ASP A 66 1.27 1.42 -14.10
N TYR A 67 2.42 1.59 -13.46
CA TYR A 67 2.66 1.05 -12.12
C TYR A 67 2.32 2.02 -10.99
N TRP A 68 2.09 3.29 -11.29
CA TRP A 68 1.90 4.32 -10.27
C TRP A 68 0.44 4.57 -9.85
N PRO A 69 -0.52 4.77 -10.74
CA PRO A 69 -1.74 5.52 -10.43
C PRO A 69 -2.85 4.78 -9.66
N HIS A 70 -2.78 3.47 -9.50
CA HIS A 70 -4.01 2.69 -9.37
C HIS A 70 -4.26 2.07 -8.00
N SER A 71 -3.77 2.63 -6.91
CA SER A 71 -3.73 1.79 -5.72
C SER A 71 -4.17 2.46 -4.43
N VAL A 72 -5.06 3.45 -4.44
CA VAL A 72 -5.10 4.20 -3.19
C VAL A 72 -6.42 4.17 -2.44
N PHE A 73 -7.56 4.24 -3.05
CA PHE A 73 -8.78 4.43 -2.27
C PHE A 73 -9.92 3.50 -2.69
N PRO A 74 -10.41 2.64 -1.78
CA PRO A 74 -11.60 1.84 -2.06
C PRO A 74 -12.86 2.68 -1.83
N ALA A 75 -13.23 3.50 -2.82
CA ALA A 75 -14.42 4.36 -2.74
C ALA A 75 -15.71 3.57 -2.47
N GLU A 76 -15.75 2.33 -2.93
CA GLU A 76 -16.88 1.42 -2.76
C GLU A 76 -17.17 1.09 -1.28
N LEU A 77 -16.18 1.27 -0.40
CA LEU A 77 -16.38 1.01 1.02
C LEU A 77 -17.14 2.13 1.73
N THR A 78 -17.17 3.33 1.18
CA THR A 78 -17.93 4.45 1.76
C THR A 78 -19.43 4.18 1.76
N ASP A 79 -19.94 3.52 0.72
CA ASP A 79 -21.33 3.14 0.61
C ASP A 79 -21.69 1.95 1.50
N ARG A 80 -20.71 1.10 1.78
CA ARG A 80 -20.90 -0.14 2.53
C ARG A 80 -20.77 0.04 4.04
N PHE A 81 -19.90 0.95 4.48
CA PHE A 81 -19.63 1.19 5.90
C PHE A 81 -19.78 2.66 6.22
N PRO A 82 -20.76 3.05 7.06
CA PRO A 82 -21.07 4.46 7.35
C PRO A 82 -19.92 5.26 7.98
N HIS A 83 -18.95 4.59 8.59
CA HIS A 83 -17.78 5.25 9.17
C HIS A 83 -16.63 5.42 8.18
N TYR A 84 -16.64 4.73 7.04
CA TYR A 84 -15.69 4.98 5.96
C TYR A 84 -15.99 6.32 5.29
N SER A 85 -14.97 7.12 5.11
CA SER A 85 -15.05 8.42 4.45
C SER A 85 -13.68 8.82 3.91
N ASN A 86 -13.61 9.91 3.16
CA ASN A 86 -12.32 10.46 2.73
C ASN A 86 -11.39 10.82 3.89
N MET A 87 -11.92 10.96 5.10
CA MET A 87 -11.14 11.26 6.30
C MET A 87 -10.90 10.06 7.19
N LEU A 88 -11.54 8.92 6.93
CA LEU A 88 -11.39 7.72 7.75
C LEU A 88 -11.47 6.48 6.87
N TRP A 89 -10.32 5.99 6.47
CA TRP A 89 -10.19 4.83 5.59
C TRP A 89 -8.84 4.13 5.77
N GLY A 90 -8.75 2.95 5.29
CA GLY A 90 -7.54 2.14 5.24
C GLY A 90 -7.90 0.66 5.26
N ILE A 91 -7.48 -0.07 4.23
CA ILE A 91 -7.71 -1.49 4.15
C ILE A 91 -6.50 -2.21 3.55
N THR A 92 -5.97 -3.14 4.32
CA THR A 92 -4.89 -4.03 3.91
C THR A 92 -4.92 -5.26 4.82
N SER A 93 -3.94 -6.16 4.72
CA SER A 93 -3.83 -7.25 5.68
C SER A 93 -3.60 -6.71 7.08
N SER A 94 -4.33 -7.23 8.05
CA SER A 94 -4.22 -6.83 9.45
C SER A 94 -4.85 -7.86 10.39
N ASP A 95 -4.71 -7.64 11.67
CA ASP A 95 -5.55 -8.27 12.66
C ASP A 95 -6.98 -7.73 12.59
N SER A 96 -7.90 -8.50 13.10
CA SER A 96 -9.26 -8.11 13.38
C SER A 96 -9.67 -8.68 14.75
N ALA A 97 -10.88 -8.36 15.22
CA ALA A 97 -11.42 -8.95 16.43
C ALA A 97 -11.49 -10.49 16.37
N ASN A 98 -11.46 -11.06 15.17
CA ASN A 98 -11.58 -12.51 14.91
C ASN A 98 -10.26 -13.14 14.42
N GLY A 99 -9.14 -12.43 14.50
CA GLY A 99 -7.83 -12.87 14.05
C GLY A 99 -7.37 -12.21 12.76
N TYR A 100 -6.23 -12.64 12.25
CA TYR A 100 -5.62 -12.07 11.04
C TYR A 100 -6.47 -12.29 9.79
N THR A 101 -6.58 -11.24 8.98
CA THR A 101 -7.31 -11.28 7.71
C THR A 101 -6.57 -10.47 6.64
N ALA A 102 -6.47 -11.04 5.44
CA ALA A 102 -5.95 -10.34 4.26
C ALA A 102 -7.10 -9.63 3.54
N TRP A 103 -7.41 -8.41 3.99
CA TRP A 103 -8.48 -7.60 3.42
C TRP A 103 -8.08 -6.96 2.09
N GLY A 104 -9.08 -6.62 1.30
CA GLY A 104 -8.94 -5.76 0.15
C GLY A 104 -8.54 -6.48 -1.13
N GLY A 105 -8.45 -5.71 -2.18
CA GLY A 105 -8.25 -6.13 -3.55
C GLY A 105 -9.07 -5.27 -4.49
N PRO A 106 -9.06 -5.54 -5.80
CA PRO A 106 -9.91 -4.81 -6.74
C PRO A 106 -11.41 -5.05 -6.49
N ASP A 107 -11.73 -6.24 -6.02
CA ASP A 107 -13.06 -6.53 -5.46
C ASP A 107 -12.95 -6.48 -3.94
N PRO A 108 -13.73 -5.65 -3.25
CA PRO A 108 -13.74 -5.65 -1.81
C PRO A 108 -14.10 -7.05 -1.32
N SER A 109 -13.23 -7.63 -0.50
CA SER A 109 -13.48 -8.92 0.11
C SER A 109 -14.88 -8.95 0.70
N PRO A 110 -15.69 -9.96 0.44
CA PRO A 110 -17.03 -10.07 1.03
C PRO A 110 -17.00 -10.11 2.56
N HIS A 111 -15.83 -10.36 3.14
CA HIS A 111 -15.62 -10.48 4.58
C HIS A 111 -15.14 -9.20 5.27
N ILE A 112 -15.06 -8.07 4.56
CA ILE A 112 -14.74 -6.78 5.20
C ILE A 112 -15.80 -6.46 6.23
N ASP A 113 -15.37 -6.24 7.47
CA ASP A 113 -16.24 -6.01 8.63
C ASP A 113 -16.26 -4.54 9.11
N GLY A 114 -15.62 -3.64 8.37
CA GLY A 114 -15.47 -2.24 8.73
C GLY A 114 -14.20 -1.93 9.53
N THR A 115 -13.31 -2.90 9.70
CA THR A 115 -11.98 -2.68 10.28
C THR A 115 -11.18 -1.71 9.43
N ILE A 116 -10.48 -0.79 10.07
CA ILE A 116 -9.59 0.20 9.48
C ILE A 116 -8.15 -0.09 9.90
N VAL A 117 -7.25 0.02 8.92
CA VAL A 117 -5.83 -0.27 9.07
C VAL A 117 -5.03 1.00 8.81
N PRO A 118 -4.48 1.65 9.83
CA PRO A 118 -3.80 2.94 9.70
C PRO A 118 -2.64 2.95 8.72
N CYS A 119 -1.84 1.88 8.65
CA CYS A 119 -0.71 1.80 7.72
C CYS A 119 -1.15 1.80 6.25
N ALA A 120 -2.37 1.41 5.94
CA ALA A 120 -2.90 1.47 4.57
C ALA A 120 -3.02 2.92 4.08
N ALA A 121 -3.52 3.82 4.91
CA ALA A 121 -3.56 5.25 4.60
C ALA A 121 -2.15 5.88 4.67
N ALA A 122 -1.41 5.65 5.76
CA ALA A 122 -0.10 6.22 5.97
C ALA A 122 0.94 5.78 4.91
N GLY A 123 0.94 4.49 4.56
CA GLY A 123 1.79 3.94 3.50
C GLY A 123 1.39 4.36 2.08
N SER A 124 0.27 5.05 1.93
CA SER A 124 -0.21 5.57 0.64
C SER A 124 0.05 7.07 0.44
N ILE A 125 0.68 7.74 1.39
CA ILE A 125 0.92 9.20 1.34
C ILE A 125 1.54 9.65 0.02
N PRO A 126 2.58 9.02 -0.58
CA PRO A 126 3.14 9.49 -1.85
C PRO A 126 2.18 9.43 -3.04
N PHE A 127 1.11 8.65 -2.95
CA PHE A 127 0.13 8.53 -4.03
C PHE A 127 -0.94 9.62 -3.98
N LYS A 128 -1.37 9.97 -2.77
CA LYS A 128 -2.44 10.93 -2.48
C LYS A 128 -2.15 11.65 -1.16
N PRO A 129 -1.16 12.57 -1.14
CA PRO A 129 -0.68 13.18 0.09
C PRO A 129 -1.78 13.81 0.95
N ASP A 130 -2.57 14.67 0.35
CA ASP A 130 -3.58 15.45 1.08
C ASP A 130 -4.63 14.55 1.74
N GLU A 131 -5.17 13.60 0.99
CA GLU A 131 -6.20 12.67 1.46
C GLU A 131 -5.65 11.70 2.52
N CYS A 132 -4.43 11.20 2.31
CA CYS A 132 -3.79 10.27 3.24
C CYS A 132 -3.41 10.97 4.54
N ILE A 133 -2.83 12.17 4.48
CA ILE A 133 -2.48 12.97 5.64
C ILE A 133 -3.73 13.34 6.43
N ALA A 134 -4.80 13.75 5.75
CA ALA A 134 -6.08 14.07 6.40
C ALA A 134 -6.63 12.84 7.15
N ALA A 135 -6.60 11.66 6.54
CA ALA A 135 -7.06 10.43 7.17
C ALA A 135 -6.22 10.05 8.40
N VAL A 136 -4.89 10.05 8.27
CA VAL A 136 -3.99 9.73 9.41
C VAL A 136 -4.16 10.73 10.55
N ARG A 137 -4.29 12.02 10.23
CA ARG A 137 -4.53 13.06 11.23
C ARG A 137 -5.86 12.86 11.93
N HIS A 138 -6.92 12.57 11.18
CA HIS A 138 -8.23 12.27 11.76
C HIS A 138 -8.18 11.04 12.70
N MET A 139 -7.48 9.98 12.28
CA MET A 139 -7.26 8.81 13.14
C MET A 139 -6.54 9.21 14.45
N TYR A 140 -5.53 10.06 14.36
CA TYR A 140 -4.81 10.53 15.52
C TYR A 140 -5.68 11.43 16.44
N ASP A 141 -6.40 12.40 15.86
CA ASP A 141 -7.18 13.38 16.62
C ASP A 141 -8.40 12.75 17.31
N VAL A 142 -9.06 11.78 16.66
CA VAL A 142 -10.31 11.18 17.17
C VAL A 142 -10.05 9.90 17.95
N TYR A 143 -9.09 9.09 17.55
CA TYR A 143 -8.85 7.76 18.09
C TYR A 143 -7.48 7.60 18.73
N GLY A 144 -6.62 8.63 18.69
CA GLY A 144 -5.21 8.58 19.09
C GLY A 144 -4.98 8.09 20.50
N GLU A 145 -5.86 8.39 21.46
CA GLU A 145 -5.77 7.88 22.82
C GLU A 145 -5.67 6.35 22.89
N LYS A 146 -6.36 5.66 21.98
CA LYS A 146 -6.36 4.20 21.87
C LYS A 146 -5.40 3.67 20.82
N LEU A 147 -5.25 4.40 19.71
CA LEU A 147 -4.44 3.96 18.57
C LEU A 147 -2.96 4.24 18.71
N TRP A 148 -2.57 5.33 19.35
CA TRP A 148 -1.16 5.70 19.47
C TRP A 148 -0.50 4.91 20.60
N LYS A 149 0.34 3.97 20.21
CA LYS A 149 1.08 3.09 21.13
C LYS A 149 2.54 3.51 21.23
N HIS A 150 3.33 2.77 21.99
CA HIS A 150 4.74 3.08 22.24
C HIS A 150 5.59 3.17 20.96
N TYR A 151 5.31 2.33 19.96
CA TYR A 151 6.07 2.28 18.72
C TYR A 151 5.33 2.86 17.51
N GLY A 152 4.19 3.48 17.69
CA GLY A 152 3.38 4.06 16.61
C GLY A 152 1.90 3.69 16.70
N LEU A 153 1.22 3.74 15.58
CA LEU A 153 -0.19 3.37 15.50
C LEU A 153 -0.39 1.87 15.67
N ALA A 154 -1.45 1.48 16.38
CA ALA A 154 -1.89 0.10 16.42
C ALA A 154 -2.16 -0.44 15.01
N ASP A 155 -2.00 -1.75 14.83
CA ASP A 155 -2.19 -2.41 13.54
C ASP A 155 -3.56 -2.09 12.92
N ALA A 156 -4.63 -2.27 13.66
CA ALA A 156 -5.98 -2.05 13.16
C ALA A 156 -6.97 -1.64 14.25
N PHE A 157 -8.10 -1.10 13.85
CA PHE A 157 -9.23 -0.81 14.75
C PHE A 157 -10.56 -0.85 13.99
N ASN A 158 -11.64 -1.04 14.72
CA ASN A 158 -12.99 -1.02 14.16
C ASN A 158 -13.84 0.03 14.91
N PRO A 159 -14.14 1.18 14.30
CA PRO A 159 -14.91 2.24 14.94
C PRO A 159 -16.33 1.83 15.34
N ALA A 160 -16.94 0.92 14.59
CA ALA A 160 -18.31 0.48 14.84
C ALA A 160 -18.42 -0.37 16.11
N THR A 161 -17.40 -1.17 16.42
CA THR A 161 -17.38 -2.06 17.60
C THR A 161 -16.57 -1.50 18.75
N GLY A 162 -15.72 -0.50 18.49
CA GLY A 162 -14.77 0.04 19.46
C GLY A 162 -13.54 -0.85 19.69
N TRP A 163 -13.37 -1.90 18.91
CA TRP A 163 -12.21 -2.79 18.98
C TRP A 163 -10.95 -2.08 18.47
N VAL A 164 -9.82 -2.34 19.12
CA VAL A 164 -8.49 -1.84 18.71
C VAL A 164 -7.47 -2.96 18.93
N ALA A 165 -6.61 -3.20 17.96
CA ALA A 165 -5.51 -4.15 18.07
C ALA A 165 -4.57 -3.76 19.22
N ASN A 166 -4.05 -4.75 19.92
CA ASN A 166 -3.06 -4.53 20.98
C ASN A 166 -1.67 -4.28 20.41
N ASP A 167 -1.41 -4.84 19.23
CA ASP A 167 -0.10 -4.90 18.63
C ASP A 167 0.20 -3.68 17.74
N VAL A 168 1.49 -3.36 17.68
CA VAL A 168 2.10 -2.48 16.68
C VAL A 168 3.02 -3.36 15.84
N ILE A 169 2.68 -3.55 14.59
CA ILE A 169 3.36 -4.49 13.72
C ILE A 169 4.52 -3.78 13.01
N GLY A 170 5.73 -4.34 13.12
CA GLY A 170 6.94 -3.70 12.60
C GLY A 170 6.92 -3.47 11.09
N ILE A 171 6.26 -4.32 10.31
CA ILE A 171 6.14 -4.15 8.86
C ILE A 171 5.23 -2.96 8.52
N ASP A 172 4.21 -2.68 9.32
CA ASP A 172 3.28 -1.56 9.13
C ASP A 172 3.92 -0.23 9.49
N VAL A 173 4.67 -0.20 10.59
CA VAL A 173 5.51 0.95 10.93
C VAL A 173 6.56 1.18 9.85
N GLY A 174 7.18 0.11 9.36
CA GLY A 174 8.19 0.17 8.30
C GLY A 174 7.66 0.79 7.02
N ILE A 175 6.54 0.29 6.49
CA ILE A 175 5.97 0.85 5.26
C ILE A 175 5.52 2.29 5.44
N THR A 176 4.94 2.63 6.60
CA THR A 176 4.55 3.99 6.95
C THR A 176 5.77 4.93 6.91
N MET A 177 6.85 4.58 7.59
CA MET A 177 8.06 5.40 7.65
C MET A 177 8.72 5.58 6.28
N LEU A 178 8.88 4.49 5.51
CA LEU A 178 9.49 4.52 4.19
C LEU A 178 8.71 5.41 3.21
N MET A 179 7.39 5.30 3.23
CA MET A 179 6.55 6.03 2.31
C MET A 179 6.42 7.52 2.71
N ILE A 180 6.30 7.83 3.99
CA ILE A 180 6.36 9.22 4.47
C ILE A 180 7.69 9.87 4.09
N GLU A 181 8.82 9.16 4.30
CA GLU A 181 10.13 9.70 3.94
C GLU A 181 10.29 9.90 2.42
N ASN A 182 9.71 9.00 1.63
CA ASN A 182 9.70 9.17 0.18
C ASN A 182 8.88 10.37 -0.27
N ASP A 183 7.72 10.61 0.32
CA ASP A 183 6.93 11.81 0.03
C ASP A 183 7.68 13.09 0.43
N ARG A 184 8.23 13.08 1.64
CA ARG A 184 8.95 14.23 2.22
C ARG A 184 10.21 14.60 1.45
N SER A 185 11.00 13.63 1.04
CA SER A 185 12.34 13.88 0.50
C SER A 185 12.76 13.00 -0.67
N GLY A 186 12.06 11.91 -0.94
CA GLY A 186 12.48 10.90 -1.91
C GLY A 186 13.76 10.15 -1.50
N PHE A 187 14.12 10.17 -0.23
CA PHE A 187 15.39 9.64 0.26
C PHE A 187 15.57 8.15 -0.07
N VAL A 188 14.58 7.32 0.26
CA VAL A 188 14.66 5.87 0.05
C VAL A 188 14.79 5.55 -1.45
N TRP A 189 14.01 6.22 -2.30
CA TRP A 189 14.09 6.09 -3.75
C TRP A 189 15.47 6.45 -4.30
N ARG A 190 16.07 7.55 -3.81
CA ARG A 190 17.43 7.93 -4.24
C ARG A 190 18.46 6.90 -3.78
N GLN A 191 18.36 6.40 -2.55
CA GLN A 191 19.29 5.37 -2.05
C GLN A 191 19.19 4.08 -2.87
N TYR A 192 17.95 3.61 -3.11
CA TYR A 192 17.74 2.42 -3.92
C TYR A 192 18.26 2.61 -5.35
N LYS A 193 17.95 3.75 -5.98
CA LYS A 193 18.44 4.07 -7.34
C LYS A 193 19.97 4.15 -7.42
N ALA A 194 20.64 4.55 -6.36
CA ALA A 194 22.09 4.68 -6.31
C ALA A 194 22.81 3.32 -6.15
N THR A 195 22.10 2.22 -5.93
CA THR A 195 22.73 0.90 -5.83
C THR A 195 23.27 0.45 -7.19
N PRO A 196 24.41 -0.26 -7.23
CA PRO A 196 25.01 -0.73 -8.49
C PRO A 196 24.05 -1.57 -9.34
N GLU A 197 23.15 -2.30 -8.72
CA GLU A 197 22.13 -3.15 -9.34
C GLU A 197 21.12 -2.38 -10.19
N ASN A 198 20.91 -1.10 -9.92
CA ASN A 198 19.97 -0.24 -10.66
C ASN A 198 20.62 0.57 -11.79
N ASN A 199 21.91 0.39 -12.03
CA ASN A 199 22.65 1.07 -13.09
C ASN A 199 22.85 0.21 -14.35
N ARG A 200 22.11 -0.88 -14.49
CA ARG A 200 22.10 -1.77 -15.64
C ARG A 200 20.91 -1.58 -16.54
#